data_00f835f0ec0fca5357b2c077542892e1
#
_entry.id   00f835f0ec0fca5357b2c077542892e1
#
_cell.length_a   1.000
_cell.length_b   1.000
_cell.length_c   1.000
_cell.angle_alpha   90.00
_cell.angle_beta   90.00
_cell.angle_gamma   90.00
#
_symmetry.space_group_name_H-M   'P 1'
#
loop_
_entity.id
_entity.type
_entity.pdbx_description
1 polymer ?
#
loop_
_entity_poly.entity_id
_entity_poly.type
_entity_poly.pdbx_seq_one_letter_code
_entity_poly.pdbx_strand_id
1 'polypeptide(L)'
;MKNVFLTLAALVFLLTTTLGIGQNTRFSDPKTVIKDQFWGNLYANGGQSFFCDEPFSRKGFTLTEGYIYPLADVRDALSCGTSRQCEQDNRYRQIASDLHNIIPVRTRTELRRRNARYEDLGVTVKEDDCGIRESSPFFEPPARVKGDVARSMSYMVGTYGLPWLGSSRVFQNWNRADPPDDTELSRHKRVAEIQGNENSYITDPTRVERL
;
A
#
# COMPACT_ATOMS: atom_id res chain seq x y z
N MET A 1 1.48 -68.32 -24.00
CA MET A 1 2.35 -67.31 -23.39
C MET A 1 1.82 -65.98 -23.85
N LYS A 2 1.09 -65.28 -22.95
CA LYS A 2 0.47 -63.98 -23.24
C LYS A 2 1.33 -62.90 -22.57
N ASN A 3 1.95 -62.05 -23.39
CA ASN A 3 2.72 -60.92 -22.92
C ASN A 3 1.76 -59.76 -22.54
N VAL A 4 1.75 -59.38 -21.28
CA VAL A 4 1.06 -58.22 -20.78
C VAL A 4 2.05 -57.07 -20.78
N PHE A 5 1.85 -56.06 -21.66
CA PHE A 5 2.58 -54.81 -21.63
C PHE A 5 1.91 -53.88 -20.61
N LEU A 6 2.61 -53.63 -19.51
CA LEU A 6 2.24 -52.60 -18.54
C LEU A 6 2.75 -51.26 -19.05
N THR A 7 1.85 -50.38 -19.53
CA THR A 7 2.17 -49.00 -19.86
C THR A 7 2.09 -48.16 -18.56
N LEU A 8 3.26 -47.72 -18.10
CA LEU A 8 3.38 -46.78 -17.01
C LEU A 8 3.01 -45.38 -17.53
N ALA A 9 1.85 -44.86 -17.21
CA ALA A 9 1.48 -43.47 -17.44
C ALA A 9 2.14 -42.60 -16.38
N ALA A 10 3.19 -41.87 -16.76
CA ALA A 10 3.79 -40.86 -15.90
C ALA A 10 2.86 -39.64 -15.81
N LEU A 11 2.24 -39.44 -14.66
CA LEU A 11 1.45 -38.25 -14.35
C LEU A 11 2.42 -37.10 -14.08
N VAL A 12 2.62 -36.24 -15.08
CA VAL A 12 3.37 -34.97 -14.90
C VAL A 12 2.46 -34.01 -14.15
N PHE A 13 2.69 -33.82 -12.85
CA PHE A 13 2.10 -32.75 -12.07
C PHE A 13 2.77 -31.44 -12.49
N LEU A 14 2.13 -30.70 -13.39
CA LEU A 14 2.45 -29.27 -13.58
C LEU A 14 2.07 -28.53 -12.30
N LEU A 15 3.06 -28.23 -11.45
CA LEU A 15 2.94 -27.21 -10.42
C LEU A 15 2.77 -25.85 -11.14
N THR A 16 1.54 -25.47 -11.43
CA THR A 16 1.21 -24.07 -11.72
C THR A 16 1.41 -23.30 -10.42
N THR A 17 2.54 -22.65 -10.26
CA THR A 17 2.69 -21.59 -9.28
C THR A 17 1.72 -20.48 -9.68
N THR A 18 0.51 -20.50 -9.14
CA THR A 18 -0.35 -19.34 -9.11
C THR A 18 0.42 -18.28 -8.34
N LEU A 19 0.99 -17.29 -9.05
CA LEU A 19 1.41 -16.03 -8.46
C LEU A 19 0.18 -15.52 -7.71
N GLY A 20 0.18 -15.67 -6.40
CA GLY A 20 -0.92 -15.24 -5.57
C GLY A 20 -1.07 -13.75 -5.76
N ILE A 21 -2.22 -13.33 -6.28
CA ILE A 21 -2.75 -11.97 -6.08
C ILE A 21 -2.84 -11.87 -4.56
N GLY A 22 -1.73 -11.53 -3.92
CA GLY A 22 -1.60 -12.01 -2.57
C GLY A 22 -1.05 -10.97 -1.64
N GLN A 23 -1.43 -11.20 -0.45
CA GLN A 23 -0.91 -10.59 0.77
C GLN A 23 0.62 -10.66 0.79
N ASN A 24 1.26 -9.70 1.41
CA ASN A 24 2.65 -9.84 1.79
C ASN A 24 2.85 -11.08 2.66
N THR A 25 3.56 -12.07 2.18
CA THR A 25 3.94 -13.28 2.93
C THR A 25 5.43 -13.31 3.27
N ARG A 26 6.21 -12.38 2.71
CA ARG A 26 7.67 -12.35 2.84
C ARG A 26 8.14 -11.65 4.10
N PHE A 27 7.42 -10.61 4.51
CA PHE A 27 7.82 -9.74 5.61
C PHE A 27 6.80 -9.76 6.75
N SER A 28 7.33 -9.86 7.98
CA SER A 28 6.52 -9.83 9.21
C SER A 28 7.23 -9.12 10.38
N ASP A 29 8.23 -8.29 10.07
CA ASP A 29 8.89 -7.42 11.04
C ASP A 29 8.91 -5.98 10.52
N PRO A 30 7.92 -5.16 10.88
CA PRO A 30 7.79 -3.81 10.37
C PRO A 30 9.03 -2.94 10.60
N LYS A 31 9.72 -3.10 11.74
CA LYS A 31 10.91 -2.30 12.07
C LYS A 31 12.08 -2.61 11.13
N THR A 32 12.33 -3.89 10.90
CA THR A 32 13.35 -4.35 9.95
C THR A 32 12.98 -3.95 8.52
N VAL A 33 11.72 -4.11 8.12
CA VAL A 33 11.26 -3.74 6.77
C VAL A 33 11.41 -2.24 6.52
N ILE A 34 11.03 -1.40 7.46
CA ILE A 34 11.19 0.06 7.34
C ILE A 34 12.67 0.42 7.20
N LYS A 35 13.52 -0.14 8.05
CA LYS A 35 14.95 0.19 8.04
C LYS A 35 15.64 -0.32 6.78
N ASP A 36 15.48 -1.61 6.48
CA ASP A 36 16.35 -2.30 5.52
C ASP A 36 15.74 -2.35 4.12
N GLN A 37 14.41 -2.51 4.00
CA GLN A 37 13.76 -2.63 2.70
C GLN A 37 13.19 -1.30 2.20
N PHE A 38 12.53 -0.54 3.07
CA PHE A 38 11.96 0.73 2.66
C PHE A 38 13.04 1.81 2.50
N TRP A 39 13.78 2.16 3.55
CA TRP A 39 14.81 3.19 3.48
C TRP A 39 16.15 2.67 2.93
N GLY A 40 16.54 1.44 3.27
CA GLY A 40 17.84 0.86 2.89
C GLY A 40 17.89 0.28 1.48
N ASN A 41 16.75 -0.03 0.85
CA ASN A 41 16.69 -0.60 -0.50
C ASN A 41 15.82 0.27 -1.42
N LEU A 42 14.50 0.37 -1.17
CA LEU A 42 13.56 1.06 -2.08
C LEU A 42 13.94 2.54 -2.27
N TYR A 43 14.35 3.22 -1.21
CA TYR A 43 14.74 4.63 -1.20
C TYR A 43 16.22 4.88 -0.82
N ALA A 44 17.10 3.88 -1.03
CA ALA A 44 18.52 4.01 -0.75
C ALA A 44 19.20 5.16 -1.51
N ASN A 45 18.76 5.43 -2.72
CA ASN A 45 19.26 6.49 -3.60
C ASN A 45 18.36 7.73 -3.60
N GLY A 46 17.50 7.90 -2.58
CA GLY A 46 16.56 9.00 -2.52
C GLY A 46 15.26 8.75 -3.29
N GLY A 47 14.52 9.82 -3.54
CA GLY A 47 13.22 9.80 -4.20
C GLY A 47 12.48 11.11 -4.02
N GLN A 48 11.14 11.05 -4.14
CA GLN A 48 10.22 12.16 -3.91
C GLN A 48 9.33 11.88 -2.69
N SER A 49 9.06 12.88 -1.86
CA SER A 49 8.08 12.76 -0.78
C SER A 49 6.67 12.69 -1.36
N PHE A 50 5.86 11.73 -0.89
CA PHE A 50 4.61 11.34 -1.54
C PHE A 50 3.60 12.48 -1.73
N PHE A 51 3.25 13.20 -0.65
CA PHE A 51 2.25 14.27 -0.74
C PHE A 51 2.82 15.61 -1.24
N CYS A 52 4.09 15.90 -1.02
CA CYS A 52 4.65 17.21 -1.34
C CYS A 52 5.53 17.22 -2.60
N ASP A 53 5.82 16.05 -3.16
CA ASP A 53 6.69 15.88 -4.33
C ASP A 53 8.08 16.56 -4.19
N GLU A 54 8.57 16.61 -2.96
CA GLU A 54 9.88 17.20 -2.69
C GLU A 54 10.97 16.13 -2.82
N PRO A 55 12.04 16.43 -3.59
CA PRO A 55 13.13 15.49 -3.76
C PRO A 55 13.93 15.33 -2.46
N PHE A 56 14.41 14.12 -2.23
CA PHE A 56 15.36 13.80 -1.17
C PHE A 56 16.41 12.82 -1.65
N SER A 57 17.66 12.98 -1.20
CA SER A 57 18.75 12.08 -1.54
C SER A 57 18.92 10.93 -0.53
N ARG A 58 18.42 11.11 0.68
CA ARG A 58 18.46 10.12 1.77
C ARG A 58 17.45 10.46 2.86
N LYS A 59 17.13 9.49 3.73
CA LYS A 59 16.33 9.74 4.94
C LYS A 59 17.01 10.79 5.81
N GLY A 60 16.25 11.79 6.23
CA GLY A 60 16.64 12.84 7.18
C GLY A 60 15.57 13.03 8.25
N PHE A 61 15.77 13.99 9.15
CA PHE A 61 14.81 14.28 10.24
C PHE A 61 13.47 14.82 9.75
N THR A 62 13.42 15.40 8.55
CA THR A 62 12.21 15.96 7.95
C THR A 62 11.37 14.92 7.22
N LEU A 63 11.85 13.69 7.10
CA LEU A 63 11.21 12.59 6.42
C LEU A 63 10.93 11.44 7.40
N THR A 64 9.77 10.83 7.23
CA THR A 64 9.37 9.62 7.92
C THR A 64 8.64 8.68 6.96
N GLU A 65 8.49 7.45 7.33
CA GLU A 65 7.51 6.55 6.73
C GLU A 65 6.10 6.95 7.16
N GLY A 66 5.17 6.91 6.22
CA GLY A 66 3.74 7.03 6.45
C GLY A 66 3.02 5.80 5.92
N TYR A 67 1.81 5.56 6.38
CA TYR A 67 0.96 4.46 5.93
C TYR A 67 -0.30 5.02 5.28
N ILE A 68 -0.56 4.69 4.02
CA ILE A 68 -1.78 5.17 3.34
C ILE A 68 -3.01 4.66 4.07
N TYR A 69 -3.10 3.36 4.34
CA TYR A 69 -4.06 2.79 5.28
C TYR A 69 -3.44 2.83 6.69
N PRO A 70 -3.97 3.64 7.62
CA PRO A 70 -3.33 3.87 8.92
C PRO A 70 -3.25 2.61 9.78
N LEU A 71 -2.13 2.41 10.47
CA LEU A 71 -1.95 1.24 11.34
C LEU A 71 -2.87 1.25 12.57
N ALA A 72 -3.40 2.39 12.97
CA ALA A 72 -4.43 2.46 14.01
C ALA A 72 -5.71 1.74 13.57
N ASP A 73 -6.15 2.01 12.33
CA ASP A 73 -7.34 1.37 11.76
C ASP A 73 -7.11 -0.13 11.48
N VAL A 74 -5.88 -0.54 11.16
CA VAL A 74 -5.53 -1.97 11.10
C VAL A 74 -5.69 -2.63 12.47
N ARG A 75 -5.22 -1.99 13.55
CA ARG A 75 -5.39 -2.51 14.92
C ARG A 75 -6.85 -2.67 15.30
N ASP A 76 -7.66 -1.67 14.97
CA ASP A 76 -9.09 -1.68 15.26
C ASP A 76 -9.80 -2.80 14.47
N ALA A 77 -9.50 -2.94 13.19
CA ALA A 77 -10.05 -3.99 12.33
C ALA A 77 -9.70 -5.41 12.80
N LEU A 78 -8.48 -5.61 13.30
CA LEU A 78 -8.02 -6.89 13.84
C LEU A 78 -8.42 -7.13 15.30
N SER A 79 -8.92 -6.10 15.97
CA SER A 79 -9.23 -6.15 17.42
C SER A 79 -8.06 -6.68 18.27
N CYS A 80 -6.82 -6.40 17.85
CA CYS A 80 -5.61 -6.93 18.49
C CYS A 80 -5.18 -6.16 19.75
N GLY A 81 -5.91 -5.07 20.10
CA GLY A 81 -5.70 -4.31 21.32
C GLY A 81 -4.77 -3.11 21.17
N THR A 82 -3.90 -2.87 22.15
CA THR A 82 -2.93 -1.77 22.14
C THR A 82 -1.86 -1.99 21.07
N SER A 83 -1.13 -0.92 20.68
CA SER A 83 -0.01 -1.04 19.73
C SER A 83 0.98 -2.13 20.13
N ARG A 84 1.32 -2.24 21.43
CA ARG A 84 2.24 -3.25 21.94
C ARG A 84 1.69 -4.68 21.84
N GLN A 85 0.39 -4.86 22.02
CA GLN A 85 -0.27 -6.17 21.85
C GLN A 85 -0.32 -6.57 20.38
N CYS A 86 -0.67 -5.64 19.50
CA CYS A 86 -0.70 -5.88 18.05
C CYS A 86 0.70 -6.21 17.48
N GLU A 87 1.78 -5.70 18.05
CA GLU A 87 3.15 -6.09 17.67
C GLU A 87 3.45 -7.59 17.91
N GLN A 88 2.60 -8.31 18.67
CA GLN A 88 2.66 -9.77 18.85
C GLN A 88 1.72 -10.53 17.90
N ASP A 89 0.80 -9.84 17.24
CA ASP A 89 -0.13 -10.44 16.28
C ASP A 89 0.54 -10.60 14.92
N ASN A 90 0.61 -11.84 14.43
CA ASN A 90 1.28 -12.15 13.16
C ASN A 90 0.61 -11.48 11.96
N ARG A 91 -0.72 -11.39 11.95
CA ARG A 91 -1.47 -10.78 10.86
C ARG A 91 -1.24 -9.26 10.83
N TYR A 92 -1.27 -8.60 11.98
CA TYR A 92 -0.90 -7.20 12.10
C TYR A 92 0.52 -6.95 11.58
N ARG A 93 1.48 -7.77 12.02
CA ARG A 93 2.89 -7.63 11.62
C ARG A 93 3.08 -7.77 10.11
N GLN A 94 2.39 -8.72 9.46
CA GLN A 94 2.41 -8.86 8.01
C GLN A 94 1.84 -7.63 7.30
N ILE A 95 0.68 -7.14 7.74
CA ILE A 95 0.02 -5.95 7.17
C ILE A 95 0.89 -4.69 7.37
N ALA A 96 1.44 -4.51 8.56
CA ALA A 96 2.31 -3.38 8.89
C ALA A 96 3.68 -3.43 8.18
N SER A 97 4.05 -4.58 7.61
CA SER A 97 5.27 -4.79 6.84
C SER A 97 5.05 -4.69 5.33
N ASP A 98 3.84 -4.38 4.87
CA ASP A 98 3.53 -4.35 3.44
C ASP A 98 3.97 -3.03 2.79
N LEU A 99 4.98 -3.11 1.91
CA LEU A 99 5.57 -1.96 1.23
C LEU A 99 4.59 -1.25 0.27
N HIS A 100 3.51 -1.90 -0.18
CA HIS A 100 2.47 -1.26 -0.99
C HIS A 100 1.67 -0.22 -0.21
N ASN A 101 1.66 -0.32 1.13
CA ASN A 101 1.00 0.62 2.02
C ASN A 101 1.94 1.71 2.59
N ILE A 102 3.27 1.56 2.44
CA ILE A 102 4.26 2.44 3.08
C ILE A 102 4.77 3.48 2.08
N ILE A 103 4.76 4.74 2.46
CA ILE A 103 5.17 5.89 1.62
C ILE A 103 6.18 6.78 2.34
N PRO A 104 7.10 7.45 1.62
CA PRO A 104 7.96 8.47 2.20
C PRO A 104 7.18 9.77 2.34
N VAL A 105 7.06 10.30 3.55
CA VAL A 105 6.31 11.53 3.80
C VAL A 105 7.13 12.51 4.62
N ARG A 106 6.83 13.81 4.47
CA ARG A 106 7.35 14.83 5.40
C ARG A 106 6.81 14.56 6.79
N THR A 107 7.68 14.54 7.78
CA THR A 107 7.31 14.31 9.19
C THR A 107 6.19 15.24 9.63
N ARG A 108 6.24 16.53 9.25
CA ARG A 108 5.20 17.51 9.55
C ARG A 108 3.84 17.15 8.94
N THR A 109 3.81 16.69 7.69
CA THR A 109 2.58 16.26 7.00
C THR A 109 1.99 15.02 7.67
N GLU A 110 2.83 14.03 8.02
CA GLU A 110 2.38 12.82 8.69
C GLU A 110 1.80 13.11 10.09
N LEU A 111 2.42 14.01 10.85
CA LEU A 111 1.91 14.43 12.15
C LEU A 111 0.53 15.11 12.07
N ARG A 112 0.26 15.86 10.99
CA ARG A 112 -1.07 16.48 10.76
C ARG A 112 -2.08 15.44 10.30
N ARG A 113 -1.70 14.61 9.32
CA ARG A 113 -2.57 13.60 8.72
C ARG A 113 -2.99 12.53 9.74
N ARG A 114 -2.05 11.92 10.44
CA ARG A 114 -2.30 10.81 11.40
C ARG A 114 -3.30 9.77 10.87
N ASN A 115 -4.47 9.70 11.50
CA ASN A 115 -5.56 8.78 11.15
C ASN A 115 -6.73 9.51 10.48
N ALA A 116 -6.48 10.65 9.84
CA ALA A 116 -7.53 11.38 9.15
C ALA A 116 -8.14 10.51 8.03
N ARG A 117 -9.45 10.65 7.85
CA ARG A 117 -10.19 9.98 6.78
C ARG A 117 -9.96 10.69 5.47
N TYR A 118 -9.74 9.94 4.41
CA TYR A 118 -9.67 10.51 3.07
C TYR A 118 -11.05 10.93 2.57
N GLU A 119 -11.14 12.19 2.08
CA GLU A 119 -12.40 12.76 1.59
C GLU A 119 -12.12 13.89 0.59
N ASP A 120 -13.07 14.15 -0.33
CA ASP A 120 -13.06 15.36 -1.15
C ASP A 120 -13.64 16.53 -0.35
N LEU A 121 -12.81 17.52 -0.04
CA LEU A 121 -13.19 18.66 0.79
C LEU A 121 -13.67 19.87 -0.04
N GLY A 122 -13.48 19.80 -1.35
CA GLY A 122 -13.89 20.86 -2.28
C GLY A 122 -13.05 22.13 -2.17
N VAL A 123 -13.32 23.05 -3.08
CA VAL A 123 -12.51 24.28 -3.28
C VAL A 123 -12.62 25.32 -2.16
N THR A 124 -13.58 25.18 -1.25
CA THR A 124 -13.76 26.11 -0.12
C THR A 124 -12.74 25.88 0.99
N VAL A 125 -12.15 24.68 1.07
CA VAL A 125 -11.04 24.39 1.97
C VAL A 125 -9.73 24.74 1.26
N LYS A 126 -8.96 25.64 1.84
CA LYS A 126 -7.71 26.12 1.25
C LYS A 126 -6.67 25.01 1.17
N GLU A 127 -5.99 24.92 0.04
CA GLU A 127 -4.79 24.08 -0.12
C GLU A 127 -3.59 24.68 0.62
N ASP A 128 -2.76 23.79 1.17
CA ASP A 128 -1.42 24.16 1.60
C ASP A 128 -0.41 24.14 0.42
N ASP A 129 0.86 24.42 0.71
CA ASP A 129 1.92 24.50 -0.31
C ASP A 129 2.18 23.13 -1.01
N CYS A 130 1.69 22.05 -0.46
CA CYS A 130 1.75 20.70 -1.07
C CYS A 130 0.50 20.35 -1.90
N GLY A 131 -0.51 21.21 -1.93
CA GLY A 131 -1.81 20.94 -2.54
C GLY A 131 -2.74 20.09 -1.67
N ILE A 132 -2.47 20.02 -0.37
CA ILE A 132 -3.25 19.26 0.61
C ILE A 132 -4.37 20.15 1.15
N ARG A 133 -5.60 19.60 1.29
CA ARG A 133 -6.69 20.22 2.04
C ARG A 133 -6.97 19.40 3.30
N GLU A 134 -7.18 20.10 4.41
CA GLU A 134 -7.46 19.48 5.71
C GLU A 134 -8.66 20.14 6.37
N SER A 135 -9.57 19.33 6.86
CA SER A 135 -10.70 19.73 7.72
C SER A 135 -10.99 18.56 8.65
N SER A 136 -10.46 18.62 9.88
CA SER A 136 -10.56 17.49 10.83
C SER A 136 -11.98 16.94 10.96
N PRO A 137 -12.19 15.64 10.83
CA PRO A 137 -11.19 14.57 10.78
C PRO A 137 -10.77 14.14 9.36
N PHE A 138 -10.89 15.00 8.36
CA PHE A 138 -10.70 14.68 6.95
C PHE A 138 -9.40 15.24 6.38
N PHE A 139 -8.88 14.52 5.38
CA PHE A 139 -7.67 14.84 4.63
C PHE A 139 -7.89 14.56 3.16
N GLU A 140 -7.73 15.57 2.34
CA GLU A 140 -7.73 15.46 0.88
C GLU A 140 -6.29 15.56 0.37
N PRO A 141 -5.75 14.50 -0.26
CA PRO A 141 -4.41 14.54 -0.82
C PRO A 141 -4.35 15.43 -2.07
N PRO A 142 -3.15 15.87 -2.48
CA PRO A 142 -2.97 16.59 -3.75
C PRO A 142 -3.47 15.77 -4.94
N ALA A 143 -4.00 16.46 -5.95
CA ALA A 143 -4.64 15.83 -7.11
C ALA A 143 -3.80 14.73 -7.77
N ARG A 144 -2.47 14.94 -7.86
CA ARG A 144 -1.50 14.05 -8.52
C ARG A 144 -1.24 12.70 -7.83
N VAL A 145 -1.75 12.49 -6.61
CA VAL A 145 -1.61 11.22 -5.85
C VAL A 145 -2.95 10.70 -5.33
N LYS A 146 -4.05 11.27 -5.78
CA LYS A 146 -5.38 10.79 -5.40
C LYS A 146 -5.61 9.36 -5.87
N GLY A 147 -5.22 9.06 -7.11
CA GLY A 147 -5.30 7.72 -7.68
C GLY A 147 -4.41 6.72 -6.97
N ASP A 148 -3.17 7.10 -6.65
CA ASP A 148 -2.24 6.25 -5.88
C ASP A 148 -2.84 5.89 -4.52
N VAL A 149 -3.41 6.88 -3.82
CA VAL A 149 -4.11 6.65 -2.54
C VAL A 149 -5.29 5.69 -2.74
N ALA A 150 -6.09 5.90 -3.80
CA ALA A 150 -7.24 5.06 -4.09
C ALA A 150 -6.83 3.59 -4.36
N ARG A 151 -5.79 3.38 -5.15
CA ARG A 151 -5.28 2.03 -5.49
C ARG A 151 -4.61 1.34 -4.29
N SER A 152 -3.90 2.10 -3.45
CA SER A 152 -3.35 1.56 -2.20
C SER A 152 -4.44 1.21 -1.18
N MET A 153 -5.45 2.08 -1.01
CA MET A 153 -6.61 1.79 -0.16
C MET A 153 -7.36 0.55 -0.64
N SER A 154 -7.65 0.47 -1.95
CA SER A 154 -8.30 -0.69 -2.57
C SER A 154 -7.51 -1.99 -2.37
N TYR A 155 -6.17 -1.92 -2.47
CA TYR A 155 -5.30 -3.04 -2.19
C TYR A 155 -5.43 -3.51 -0.74
N MET A 156 -5.39 -2.61 0.23
CA MET A 156 -5.50 -2.96 1.64
C MET A 156 -6.87 -3.57 1.98
N VAL A 157 -7.94 -3.01 1.41
CA VAL A 157 -9.31 -3.52 1.58
C VAL A 157 -9.46 -4.88 0.90
N GLY A 158 -9.14 -4.98 -0.38
CA GLY A 158 -9.38 -6.19 -1.17
C GLY A 158 -8.44 -7.35 -0.84
N THR A 159 -7.19 -7.05 -0.46
CA THR A 159 -6.17 -8.06 -0.18
C THR A 159 -6.24 -8.59 1.26
N TYR A 160 -6.46 -7.68 2.22
CA TYR A 160 -6.46 -8.04 3.63
C TYR A 160 -7.85 -8.14 4.25
N GLY A 161 -8.90 -7.78 3.51
CA GLY A 161 -10.27 -7.76 4.03
C GLY A 161 -10.48 -6.68 5.08
N LEU A 162 -9.73 -5.58 4.99
CA LEU A 162 -9.86 -4.45 5.90
C LEU A 162 -11.09 -3.61 5.53
N PRO A 163 -11.72 -2.91 6.49
CA PRO A 163 -12.86 -2.05 6.20
C PRO A 163 -12.47 -0.80 5.40
N TRP A 164 -13.38 -0.25 4.60
CA TRP A 164 -13.20 1.06 3.99
C TRP A 164 -13.10 2.17 5.04
N LEU A 165 -12.14 3.08 4.86
CA LEU A 165 -11.96 4.26 5.71
C LEU A 165 -12.50 5.51 4.99
N GLY A 166 -13.77 5.53 4.69
CA GLY A 166 -14.45 6.56 3.91
C GLY A 166 -15.36 5.97 2.85
N SER A 167 -15.81 6.81 1.92
CA SER A 167 -16.67 6.39 0.82
C SER A 167 -15.87 5.74 -0.31
N SER A 168 -16.18 4.48 -0.66
CA SER A 168 -15.58 3.83 -1.83
C SER A 168 -15.74 4.64 -3.11
N ARG A 169 -16.85 5.40 -3.24
CA ARG A 169 -17.09 6.30 -4.38
C ARG A 169 -16.02 7.39 -4.51
N VAL A 170 -15.52 7.93 -3.41
CA VAL A 170 -14.42 8.93 -3.43
C VAL A 170 -13.18 8.29 -4.06
N PHE A 171 -12.80 7.09 -3.63
CA PHE A 171 -11.64 6.38 -4.18
C PHE A 171 -11.83 5.98 -5.65
N GLN A 172 -13.03 5.55 -6.04
CA GLN A 172 -13.35 5.28 -7.45
C GLN A 172 -13.21 6.54 -8.31
N ASN A 173 -13.71 7.69 -7.85
CA ASN A 173 -13.56 8.97 -8.55
C ASN A 173 -12.09 9.38 -8.68
N TRP A 174 -11.32 9.24 -7.61
CA TRP A 174 -9.90 9.54 -7.60
C TRP A 174 -9.11 8.64 -8.56
N ASN A 175 -9.38 7.34 -8.55
CA ASN A 175 -8.74 6.39 -9.47
C ASN A 175 -8.99 6.73 -10.95
N ARG A 176 -10.22 7.21 -11.29
CA ARG A 176 -10.53 7.65 -12.66
C ARG A 176 -9.87 8.97 -13.05
N ALA A 177 -9.77 9.90 -12.09
CA ALA A 177 -9.21 11.22 -12.32
C ALA A 177 -7.68 11.22 -12.39
N ASP A 178 -7.03 10.26 -11.73
CA ASP A 178 -5.58 10.14 -11.59
C ASP A 178 -5.16 8.68 -11.88
N PRO A 179 -5.06 8.31 -13.17
CA PRO A 179 -4.63 6.97 -13.58
C PRO A 179 -3.16 6.73 -13.22
N PRO A 180 -2.71 5.44 -13.12
CA PRO A 180 -1.32 5.13 -12.81
C PRO A 180 -0.32 5.83 -13.73
N ASP A 181 0.61 6.56 -13.16
CA ASP A 181 1.70 7.23 -13.86
C ASP A 181 3.01 6.42 -13.80
N ASP A 182 4.04 6.90 -14.52
CA ASP A 182 5.34 6.23 -14.60
C ASP A 182 6.04 6.15 -13.24
N THR A 183 5.80 7.10 -12.34
CA THR A 183 6.38 7.13 -10.99
C THR A 183 5.76 6.03 -10.13
N GLU A 184 4.44 5.93 -10.13
CA GLU A 184 3.72 4.88 -9.42
C GLU A 184 4.07 3.49 -10.00
N LEU A 185 4.06 3.32 -11.31
CA LEU A 185 4.41 2.05 -11.98
C LEU A 185 5.85 1.61 -11.68
N SER A 186 6.80 2.55 -11.71
CA SER A 186 8.21 2.25 -11.39
C SER A 186 8.37 1.85 -9.92
N ARG A 187 7.71 2.57 -9.00
CA ARG A 187 7.69 2.21 -7.58
C ARG A 187 7.05 0.84 -7.37
N HIS A 188 5.90 0.59 -7.97
CA HIS A 188 5.18 -0.68 -7.89
C HIS A 188 6.06 -1.86 -8.30
N LYS A 189 6.74 -1.75 -9.46
CA LYS A 189 7.66 -2.78 -9.95
C LYS A 189 8.77 -3.08 -8.94
N ARG A 190 9.41 -2.04 -8.39
CA ARG A 190 10.45 -2.22 -7.37
C ARG A 190 9.93 -2.86 -6.09
N VAL A 191 8.74 -2.48 -5.63
CA VAL A 191 8.10 -3.11 -4.47
C VAL A 191 7.83 -4.58 -4.74
N ALA A 192 7.31 -4.92 -5.91
CA ALA A 192 7.05 -6.31 -6.30
C ALA A 192 8.34 -7.15 -6.34
N GLU A 193 9.44 -6.61 -6.85
CA GLU A 193 10.76 -7.26 -6.84
C GLU A 193 11.28 -7.51 -5.40
N ILE A 194 11.11 -6.55 -4.50
CA ILE A 194 11.55 -6.63 -3.09
C ILE A 194 10.65 -7.56 -2.28
N GLN A 195 9.34 -7.42 -2.41
CA GLN A 195 8.35 -8.07 -1.54
C GLN A 195 7.82 -9.40 -2.10
N GLY A 196 7.84 -9.58 -3.43
CA GLY A 196 7.43 -10.80 -4.11
C GLY A 196 5.93 -10.89 -4.40
N ASN A 197 5.17 -9.80 -4.22
CA ASN A 197 3.76 -9.70 -4.60
C ASN A 197 3.46 -8.34 -5.24
N GLU A 198 2.37 -8.25 -5.97
CA GLU A 198 1.95 -7.06 -6.71
C GLU A 198 0.69 -6.42 -6.10
N ASN A 199 0.56 -5.11 -6.24
CA ASN A 199 -0.70 -4.42 -6.07
C ASN A 199 -1.49 -4.50 -7.38
N SER A 200 -2.45 -5.43 -7.45
CA SER A 200 -3.25 -5.66 -8.65
C SER A 200 -4.19 -4.51 -9.03
N TYR A 201 -4.37 -3.52 -8.16
CA TYR A 201 -5.14 -2.31 -8.45
C TYR A 201 -4.32 -1.25 -9.19
N ILE A 202 -2.98 -1.40 -9.23
CA ILE A 202 -2.10 -0.58 -10.07
C ILE A 202 -2.01 -1.20 -11.47
N THR A 203 -1.83 -2.53 -11.57
CA THR A 203 -1.72 -3.23 -12.86
C THR A 203 -3.06 -3.34 -13.62
N ASP A 204 -4.18 -3.36 -12.89
CA ASP A 204 -5.54 -3.28 -13.43
C ASP A 204 -6.39 -2.31 -12.61
N PRO A 205 -6.32 -0.98 -12.89
CA PRO A 205 -7.05 0.04 -12.13
C PRO A 205 -8.57 -0.12 -12.19
N THR A 206 -9.11 -0.85 -13.18
CA THR A 206 -10.56 -1.10 -13.28
C THR A 206 -11.09 -1.94 -12.12
N ARG A 207 -10.20 -2.62 -11.38
CA ARG A 207 -10.56 -3.39 -10.17
C ARG A 207 -11.07 -2.51 -9.03
N VAL A 208 -10.62 -1.23 -8.96
CA VAL A 208 -11.11 -0.28 -7.95
C VAL A 208 -12.62 -0.06 -8.08
N GLU A 209 -13.15 -0.14 -9.31
CA GLU A 209 -14.57 0.06 -9.59
C GLU A 209 -15.46 -1.11 -9.12
N ARG A 210 -14.85 -2.25 -8.80
CA ARG A 210 -15.55 -3.49 -8.43
C ARG A 210 -15.54 -3.79 -6.92
N LEU A 211 -14.98 -2.90 -6.13
CA LEU A 211 -14.93 -3.00 -4.66
C LEU A 211 -16.10 -2.30 -3.98
#